data_cfdd1f2ef5c623bae2b25d89cb9c1095
#
_entry.id   cfdd1f2ef5c623bae2b25d89cb9c1095
#
_cell.length_a   1.000
_cell.length_b   1.000
_cell.length_c   1.000
_cell.angle_alpha   90.00
_cell.angle_beta   90.00
_cell.angle_gamma   90.00
#
_symmetry.space_group_name_H-M   'P 1'
#
loop_
_entity.id
_entity.type
_entity.pdbx_description
1 polymer ?
#
loop_
_entity_poly.entity_id
_entity_poly.type
_entity_poly.pdbx_seq_one_letter_code
_entity_poly.pdbx_strand_id
1 'polypeptide(L)'
;MYNDGLISLKFKNKTCFKSEYVGFDAIKPINVIIGKNNSGKSQLLNSIEAYLNDKLGDTKYKESFCIKKEIIGKRQESVNQIYDEMSKYSQYLSINRPNFDKMLGTYTFDGEKISRIVDSKSIPLTEYVKDRYNYIATNVLEVRKYWTTNKIFRRINAERDIIPEHDIPSEINVQNITSNGAGITTILSQVYNLKRYKDDDRTIRSDILKAFNKILGKDTSFIRIDVKRITDDNTSLQSKWQIYLEEEQKGLVELDNSGSGLKTILFVIINLLLIPKILNKPLSSFVFAFEELENNLHPALFRRLLSFISQKIIEEKSTLFLTTHSNIALDFFSTEKEAQIVTITHDGNSAMTKTVMSFSDKANIINDLGAKASDLLQANGIVWVEGPSDRIYK
;
A
#
# COMPACT_ATOMS: atom_id res chain seq x y z
N MET A 1 -14.71 6.72 4.88
CA MET A 1 -14.41 5.45 5.57
C MET A 1 -13.18 4.86 4.92
N TYR A 2 -12.11 4.64 5.68
CA TYR A 2 -10.81 4.26 5.13
C TYR A 2 -10.77 2.81 4.63
N ASN A 3 -11.61 1.95 5.18
CA ASN A 3 -11.54 0.52 4.92
C ASN A 3 -12.93 0.01 4.54
N ASP A 4 -13.26 -0.02 3.29
CA ASP A 4 -14.54 -0.44 2.72
C ASP A 4 -15.08 -1.79 3.27
N GLY A 5 -15.03 -1.94 4.59
CA GLY A 5 -15.58 -3.04 5.36
C GLY A 5 -14.62 -4.08 5.89
N LEU A 6 -13.40 -4.09 5.45
CA LEU A 6 -12.39 -5.00 5.96
C LEU A 6 -11.78 -4.42 7.25
N ILE A 7 -11.87 -5.12 8.37
CA ILE A 7 -11.29 -4.69 9.64
C ILE A 7 -9.91 -5.30 9.83
N SER A 8 -9.77 -6.60 9.61
CA SER A 8 -8.52 -7.35 9.76
C SER A 8 -8.20 -8.13 8.50
N LEU A 9 -6.94 -8.38 8.26
CA LEU A 9 -6.48 -9.19 7.15
C LEU A 9 -5.21 -9.93 7.56
N LYS A 10 -5.27 -11.25 7.58
CA LYS A 10 -4.16 -12.13 7.94
C LYS A 10 -4.04 -13.27 6.95
N PHE A 11 -2.84 -13.79 6.80
CA PHE A 11 -2.51 -14.84 5.86
C PHE A 11 -1.82 -16.01 6.54
N LYS A 12 -2.01 -17.20 5.99
CA LYS A 12 -1.27 -18.41 6.34
C LYS A 12 -0.78 -19.08 5.06
N ASN A 13 0.46 -19.54 5.04
CA ASN A 13 1.03 -20.23 3.89
C ASN A 13 1.98 -21.35 4.34
N LYS A 14 2.40 -22.19 3.39
CA LYS A 14 3.25 -23.35 3.68
C LYS A 14 4.74 -23.00 3.80
N THR A 15 5.14 -21.80 3.46
CA THR A 15 6.55 -21.40 3.38
C THR A 15 7.00 -20.56 4.58
N CYS A 16 6.39 -19.43 4.80
CA CYS A 16 6.81 -18.43 5.79
C CYS A 16 5.82 -18.32 6.97
N PHE A 17 4.51 -18.45 6.73
CA PHE A 17 3.43 -18.28 7.72
C PHE A 17 2.79 -19.62 8.07
N LYS A 18 3.60 -20.56 8.60
CA LYS A 18 3.20 -21.97 8.74
C LYS A 18 2.32 -22.24 9.95
N SER A 19 2.67 -21.67 11.10
CA SER A 19 2.02 -21.99 12.38
C SER A 19 0.76 -21.18 12.60
N GLU A 20 0.80 -19.87 12.36
CA GLU A 20 -0.27 -18.93 12.68
C GLU A 20 -0.65 -18.05 11.49
N TYR A 21 -1.81 -17.38 11.60
CA TYR A 21 -2.20 -16.33 10.67
C TYR A 21 -1.42 -15.05 10.94
N VAL A 22 -0.67 -14.57 9.96
CA VAL A 22 0.24 -13.43 10.00
C VAL A 22 -0.36 -12.26 9.24
N GLY A 23 -0.38 -11.07 9.83
CA GLY A 23 -0.91 -9.88 9.19
C GLY A 23 -1.39 -8.83 10.19
N PHE A 24 -2.56 -8.25 9.94
CA PHE A 24 -3.07 -7.08 10.62
C PHE A 24 -4.35 -7.40 11.38
N ASP A 25 -4.37 -7.11 12.68
CA ASP A 25 -5.58 -7.17 13.52
C ASP A 25 -6.55 -6.04 13.18
N ALA A 26 -6.02 -4.92 12.73
CA ALA A 26 -6.79 -3.81 12.17
C ALA A 26 -6.06 -3.26 10.94
N ILE A 27 -6.79 -2.82 9.93
CA ILE A 27 -6.22 -2.10 8.80
C ILE A 27 -6.47 -0.61 9.01
N LYS A 28 -5.40 0.16 9.07
CA LYS A 28 -5.42 1.61 9.11
C LYS A 28 -5.09 2.22 7.75
N PRO A 29 -5.28 3.53 7.55
CA PRO A 29 -4.81 4.21 6.35
C PRO A 29 -3.33 3.94 6.07
N ILE A 30 -2.49 3.93 7.12
CA ILE A 30 -1.06 3.67 7.01
C ILE A 30 -0.70 2.48 7.91
N ASN A 31 -0.09 1.45 7.30
CA ASN A 31 0.30 0.21 7.95
C ASN A 31 1.80 0.00 7.75
N VAL A 32 2.58 0.28 8.77
CA VAL A 32 4.04 0.19 8.75
C VAL A 32 4.46 -1.20 9.23
N ILE A 33 5.24 -1.90 8.42
CA ILE A 33 5.73 -3.25 8.69
C ILE A 33 7.23 -3.17 8.97
N ILE A 34 7.62 -3.50 10.19
CA ILE A 34 9.01 -3.46 10.64
C ILE A 34 9.48 -4.86 11.02
N GLY A 35 10.71 -5.18 10.69
CA GLY A 35 11.34 -6.45 11.05
C GLY A 35 12.71 -6.61 10.42
N LYS A 36 13.50 -7.55 10.94
CA LYS A 36 14.83 -7.87 10.41
C LYS A 36 14.76 -8.33 8.95
N ASN A 37 15.92 -8.38 8.28
CA ASN A 37 16.00 -9.00 6.96
C ASN A 37 15.55 -10.46 7.06
N ASN A 38 14.89 -10.95 6.02
CA ASN A 38 14.32 -12.30 5.94
C ASN A 38 13.24 -12.63 7.00
N SER A 39 12.67 -11.64 7.70
CA SER A 39 11.58 -11.89 8.65
C SER A 39 10.23 -12.20 7.99
N GLY A 40 10.08 -11.97 6.69
CA GLY A 40 8.84 -12.22 5.96
C GLY A 40 8.07 -10.96 5.52
N LYS A 41 8.66 -9.74 5.62
CA LYS A 41 8.00 -8.48 5.22
C LYS A 41 7.51 -8.50 3.77
N SER A 42 8.39 -8.80 2.82
CA SER A 42 8.03 -8.86 1.40
C SER A 42 7.05 -10.01 1.12
N GLN A 43 7.13 -11.11 1.87
CA GLN A 43 6.18 -12.21 1.76
C GLN A 43 4.76 -11.79 2.22
N LEU A 44 4.66 -10.94 3.25
CA LEU A 44 3.39 -10.37 3.68
C LEU A 44 2.82 -9.44 2.60
N LEU A 45 3.65 -8.59 1.98
CA LEU A 45 3.21 -7.75 0.86
C LEU A 45 2.78 -8.60 -0.36
N ASN A 46 3.50 -9.68 -0.67
CA ASN A 46 3.11 -10.62 -1.74
C ASN A 46 1.73 -11.26 -1.45
N SER A 47 1.44 -11.55 -0.18
CA SER A 47 0.13 -12.10 0.22
C SER A 47 -0.99 -11.06 0.05
N ILE A 48 -0.73 -9.79 0.39
CA ILE A 48 -1.67 -8.68 0.18
C ILE A 48 -1.92 -8.47 -1.32
N GLU A 49 -0.86 -8.47 -2.12
CA GLU A 49 -0.95 -8.35 -3.58
C GLU A 49 -1.75 -9.49 -4.21
N ALA A 50 -1.48 -10.73 -3.81
CA ALA A 50 -2.23 -11.89 -4.27
C ALA A 50 -3.70 -11.81 -3.89
N TYR A 51 -4.01 -11.34 -2.67
CA TYR A 51 -5.37 -11.12 -2.20
C TYR A 51 -6.11 -10.08 -3.06
N LEU A 52 -5.48 -8.93 -3.32
CA LEU A 52 -6.11 -7.83 -4.06
C LEU A 52 -6.27 -8.13 -5.55
N ASN A 53 -5.39 -8.93 -6.13
CA ASN A 53 -5.46 -9.35 -7.51
C ASN A 53 -6.32 -10.62 -7.72
N ASP A 54 -6.99 -11.11 -6.67
CA ASP A 54 -7.79 -12.36 -6.66
C ASP A 54 -7.04 -13.60 -7.17
N LYS A 55 -5.72 -13.61 -6.99
CA LYS A 55 -4.83 -14.72 -7.39
C LYS A 55 -4.68 -15.79 -6.29
N LEU A 56 -5.49 -15.72 -5.23
CA LEU A 56 -5.45 -16.68 -4.11
C LEU A 56 -6.01 -18.07 -4.48
N GLY A 57 -6.62 -18.23 -5.67
CA GLY A 57 -7.04 -19.53 -6.21
C GLY A 57 -5.88 -20.52 -6.43
N ASP A 58 -4.64 -20.06 -6.46
CA ASP A 58 -3.45 -20.91 -6.40
C ASP A 58 -3.13 -21.25 -4.92
N THR A 59 -3.85 -22.19 -4.34
CA THR A 59 -3.62 -23.10 -3.19
C THR A 59 -2.47 -22.83 -2.17
N LYS A 60 -1.68 -21.77 -2.33
CA LYS A 60 -0.52 -21.45 -1.48
C LYS A 60 -0.86 -20.64 -0.24
N TYR A 61 -1.98 -19.91 -0.27
CA TYR A 61 -2.34 -18.96 0.77
C TYR A 61 -3.72 -19.27 1.34
N LYS A 62 -3.82 -19.17 2.67
CA LYS A 62 -5.08 -19.08 3.38
C LYS A 62 -5.20 -17.70 3.94
N GLU A 63 -6.39 -17.12 3.89
CA GLU A 63 -6.66 -15.79 4.44
C GLU A 63 -7.64 -15.87 5.61
N SER A 64 -7.51 -14.94 6.55
CA SER A 64 -8.46 -14.67 7.61
C SER A 64 -8.83 -13.20 7.56
N PHE A 65 -10.10 -12.89 7.59
CA PHE A 65 -10.60 -11.53 7.52
C PHE A 65 -11.83 -11.33 8.42
N CYS A 66 -12.04 -10.08 8.85
CA CYS A 66 -13.20 -9.69 9.65
C CYS A 66 -13.99 -8.60 8.93
N ILE A 67 -15.31 -8.69 8.98
CA ILE A 67 -16.24 -7.81 8.27
C ILE A 67 -16.84 -6.78 9.23
N LYS A 68 -16.92 -5.51 8.81
CA LYS A 68 -17.53 -4.43 9.57
C LYS A 68 -19.05 -4.49 9.58
N LYS A 69 -19.65 -4.14 10.72
CA LYS A 69 -21.10 -4.06 10.93
C LYS A 69 -21.79 -3.10 9.95
N GLU A 70 -21.17 -1.98 9.61
CA GLU A 70 -21.74 -0.96 8.72
C GLU A 70 -22.01 -1.45 7.30
N ILE A 71 -21.16 -2.33 6.77
CA ILE A 71 -21.37 -2.92 5.43
C ILE A 71 -22.50 -3.93 5.47
N ILE A 72 -22.58 -4.69 6.54
CA ILE A 72 -23.69 -5.61 6.76
C ILE A 72 -25.02 -4.83 6.82
N GLY A 73 -25.05 -3.69 7.54
CA GLY A 73 -26.24 -2.83 7.60
C GLY A 73 -26.71 -2.33 6.25
N LYS A 74 -25.83 -1.77 5.44
CA LYS A 74 -26.16 -1.29 4.08
C LYS A 74 -26.67 -2.41 3.17
N ARG A 75 -26.09 -3.59 3.29
CA ARG A 75 -26.51 -4.74 2.51
C ARG A 75 -27.85 -5.30 3.00
N GLN A 76 -28.10 -5.27 4.31
CA GLN A 76 -29.39 -5.61 4.89
C GLN A 76 -30.51 -4.74 4.33
N GLU A 77 -30.29 -3.41 4.24
CA GLU A 77 -31.27 -2.47 3.67
C GLU A 77 -31.56 -2.81 2.21
N SER A 78 -30.54 -3.02 1.39
CA SER A 78 -30.70 -3.37 -0.03
C SER A 78 -31.46 -4.68 -0.22
N VAL A 79 -31.15 -5.69 0.59
CA VAL A 79 -31.82 -6.98 0.50
C VAL A 79 -33.26 -6.90 1.04
N ASN A 80 -33.48 -6.15 2.11
CA ASN A 80 -34.84 -5.93 2.62
C ASN A 80 -35.72 -5.28 1.56
N GLN A 81 -35.21 -4.29 0.80
CA GLN A 81 -35.94 -3.68 -0.31
C GLN A 81 -36.34 -4.72 -1.37
N ILE A 82 -35.41 -5.60 -1.76
CA ILE A 82 -35.71 -6.66 -2.72
C ILE A 82 -36.76 -7.63 -2.18
N TYR A 83 -36.66 -8.01 -0.91
CA TYR A 83 -37.64 -8.90 -0.29
C TYR A 83 -39.01 -8.22 -0.17
N ASP A 84 -39.06 -6.92 0.13
CA ASP A 84 -40.33 -6.16 0.20
C ASP A 84 -40.96 -6.03 -1.18
N GLU A 85 -40.16 -5.87 -2.26
CA GLU A 85 -40.65 -5.90 -3.62
C GLU A 85 -41.18 -7.28 -4.02
N MET A 86 -40.42 -8.34 -3.74
CA MET A 86 -40.83 -9.71 -4.06
C MET A 86 -42.12 -10.13 -3.28
N SER A 87 -42.28 -9.71 -2.04
CA SER A 87 -43.43 -10.02 -1.23
C SER A 87 -44.73 -9.39 -1.74
N LYS A 88 -44.64 -8.28 -2.51
CA LYS A 88 -45.79 -7.66 -3.17
C LYS A 88 -46.39 -8.52 -4.29
N TYR A 89 -45.59 -9.41 -4.85
CA TYR A 89 -45.97 -10.24 -6.01
C TYR A 89 -46.29 -11.71 -5.67
N SER A 90 -46.13 -12.12 -4.41
CA SER A 90 -46.29 -13.52 -4.03
C SER A 90 -46.92 -13.66 -2.63
N GLN A 91 -48.21 -14.04 -2.60
CA GLN A 91 -48.93 -14.39 -1.37
C GLN A 91 -48.44 -15.72 -0.73
N TYR A 92 -47.52 -16.46 -1.37
CA TYR A 92 -47.14 -17.81 -0.97
C TYR A 92 -45.74 -17.97 -0.46
N LEU A 93 -44.93 -16.92 -0.46
CA LEU A 93 -43.51 -17.01 -0.01
C LEU A 93 -43.35 -16.43 1.40
N SER A 94 -43.53 -17.26 2.42
CA SER A 94 -42.98 -16.97 3.75
C SER A 94 -41.44 -17.04 3.69
N ILE A 95 -40.83 -16.09 3.01
CA ILE A 95 -39.39 -16.01 2.90
C ILE A 95 -38.87 -15.38 4.18
N ASN A 96 -38.23 -16.17 5.05
CA ASN A 96 -37.56 -15.65 6.22
C ASN A 96 -36.44 -14.70 5.79
N ARG A 97 -36.55 -13.43 6.19
CA ARG A 97 -35.51 -12.42 5.94
C ARG A 97 -34.18 -12.89 6.51
N PRO A 98 -33.08 -12.77 5.74
CA PRO A 98 -31.76 -13.15 6.23
C PRO A 98 -31.34 -12.26 7.40
N ASN A 99 -30.83 -12.89 8.45
CA ASN A 99 -30.30 -12.17 9.59
C ASN A 99 -28.79 -11.90 9.36
N PHE A 100 -28.47 -10.66 8.98
CA PHE A 100 -27.10 -10.23 8.68
C PHE A 100 -26.22 -10.09 9.92
N ASP A 101 -26.76 -9.96 11.12
CA ASP A 101 -25.96 -9.97 12.34
C ASP A 101 -25.20 -11.29 12.51
N LYS A 102 -25.71 -12.37 11.93
CA LYS A 102 -25.00 -13.66 11.88
C LYS A 102 -23.79 -13.66 10.97
N MET A 103 -23.64 -12.65 10.10
CA MET A 103 -22.47 -12.49 9.22
C MET A 103 -21.28 -11.81 9.93
N LEU A 104 -21.51 -11.17 11.10
CA LEU A 104 -20.42 -10.61 11.88
C LEU A 104 -19.51 -11.73 12.39
N GLY A 105 -18.22 -11.63 12.10
CA GLY A 105 -17.27 -12.63 12.59
C GLY A 105 -15.98 -12.67 11.82
N THR A 106 -15.11 -13.58 12.24
CA THR A 106 -13.87 -13.89 11.57
C THR A 106 -14.08 -15.08 10.65
N TYR A 107 -13.60 -14.95 9.43
CA TYR A 107 -13.70 -15.96 8.40
C TYR A 107 -12.31 -16.35 7.91
N THR A 108 -12.18 -17.60 7.49
CA THR A 108 -11.00 -18.13 6.80
C THR A 108 -11.40 -18.62 5.42
N PHE A 109 -10.53 -18.39 4.45
CA PHE A 109 -10.68 -18.88 3.09
C PHE A 109 -9.40 -19.59 2.67
N ASP A 110 -9.50 -20.78 2.12
CA ASP A 110 -8.36 -21.62 1.74
C ASP A 110 -8.19 -21.79 0.21
N GLY A 111 -8.85 -20.95 -0.56
CA GLY A 111 -8.89 -21.01 -2.02
C GLY A 111 -10.12 -21.73 -2.57
N GLU A 112 -10.72 -22.64 -1.79
CA GLU A 112 -11.90 -23.41 -2.19
C GLU A 112 -13.08 -23.22 -1.24
N LYS A 113 -12.82 -23.20 0.05
CA LYS A 113 -13.85 -23.21 1.10
C LYS A 113 -13.73 -21.99 2.00
N ILE A 114 -14.89 -21.46 2.37
CA ILE A 114 -15.00 -20.44 3.40
C ILE A 114 -15.49 -21.08 4.71
N SER A 115 -14.85 -20.74 5.80
CA SER A 115 -15.19 -21.23 7.14
C SER A 115 -15.31 -20.03 8.09
N ARG A 116 -16.21 -20.14 9.09
CA ARG A 116 -16.32 -19.17 10.18
C ARG A 116 -15.57 -19.68 11.40
N ILE A 117 -14.85 -18.80 12.08
CA ILE A 117 -14.20 -19.13 13.35
C ILE A 117 -15.19 -18.85 14.49
N VAL A 118 -15.53 -19.91 15.25
CA VAL A 118 -16.37 -19.85 16.44
C VAL A 118 -15.62 -20.58 17.55
N ASP A 119 -15.42 -19.94 18.70
CA ASP A 119 -14.69 -20.51 19.84
C ASP A 119 -13.37 -21.18 19.46
N SER A 120 -12.57 -20.51 18.65
CA SER A 120 -11.29 -20.99 18.12
C SER A 120 -11.38 -22.21 17.19
N LYS A 121 -12.56 -22.66 16.84
CA LYS A 121 -12.80 -23.74 15.87
C LYS A 121 -13.20 -23.15 14.53
N SER A 122 -12.64 -23.69 13.46
CA SER A 122 -13.00 -23.34 12.08
C SER A 122 -14.18 -24.25 11.66
N ILE A 123 -15.34 -23.66 11.43
CA ILE A 123 -16.54 -24.38 11.01
C ILE A 123 -16.80 -24.06 9.54
N PRO A 124 -16.74 -25.05 8.64
CA PRO A 124 -17.09 -24.82 7.23
C PRO A 124 -18.50 -24.30 7.06
N LEU A 125 -18.68 -23.25 6.30
CA LEU A 125 -20.02 -22.74 6.01
C LEU A 125 -20.86 -23.72 5.17
N THR A 126 -20.19 -24.65 4.48
CA THR A 126 -20.87 -25.73 3.71
C THR A 126 -21.59 -26.74 4.60
N GLU A 127 -21.17 -26.96 5.84
CA GLU A 127 -21.85 -27.86 6.78
C GLU A 127 -23.11 -27.23 7.40
N TYR A 128 -23.17 -25.90 7.44
CA TYR A 128 -24.39 -25.18 7.80
C TYR A 128 -25.45 -25.19 6.69
N VAL A 129 -25.10 -25.67 5.50
CA VAL A 129 -25.81 -25.48 4.21
C VAL A 129 -26.99 -26.43 4.02
N LYS A 130 -27.23 -27.41 4.89
CA LYS A 130 -28.32 -28.35 4.59
C LYS A 130 -29.69 -27.71 4.46
N ASP A 131 -29.92 -26.47 5.00
CA ASP A 131 -31.27 -25.88 4.86
C ASP A 131 -31.45 -24.38 4.64
N ARG A 132 -30.42 -23.49 4.84
CA ARG A 132 -30.66 -22.01 4.73
C ARG A 132 -29.44 -21.11 4.50
N TYR A 133 -28.24 -21.61 4.29
CA TYR A 133 -26.99 -20.84 4.48
C TYR A 133 -26.10 -20.60 3.24
N ASN A 134 -26.44 -21.04 2.06
CA ASN A 134 -25.79 -20.58 0.81
C ASN A 134 -25.72 -19.05 0.70
N TYR A 135 -26.69 -18.39 1.32
CA TYR A 135 -26.81 -16.94 1.37
C TYR A 135 -25.67 -16.27 2.17
N ILE A 136 -25.32 -16.80 3.36
CA ILE A 136 -24.23 -16.21 4.18
C ILE A 136 -22.90 -16.36 3.48
N ALA A 137 -22.58 -17.55 2.98
CA ALA A 137 -21.33 -17.81 2.27
C ALA A 137 -21.19 -16.90 1.04
N THR A 138 -22.23 -16.78 0.22
CA THR A 138 -22.25 -15.92 -0.97
C THR A 138 -22.03 -14.46 -0.59
N ASN A 139 -22.73 -13.95 0.43
CA ASN A 139 -22.61 -12.55 0.84
C ASN A 139 -21.25 -12.24 1.48
N VAL A 140 -20.67 -13.16 2.24
CA VAL A 140 -19.31 -13.02 2.79
C VAL A 140 -18.28 -12.98 1.67
N LEU A 141 -18.41 -13.84 0.67
CA LEU A 141 -17.53 -13.83 -0.53
C LEU A 141 -17.70 -12.55 -1.35
N GLU A 142 -18.92 -12.00 -1.44
CA GLU A 142 -19.13 -10.74 -2.14
C GLU A 142 -18.54 -9.53 -1.40
N VAL A 143 -18.61 -9.48 -0.06
CA VAL A 143 -17.92 -8.44 0.72
C VAL A 143 -16.39 -8.54 0.52
N ARG A 144 -15.84 -9.76 0.52
CA ARG A 144 -14.45 -10.01 0.16
C ARG A 144 -14.16 -9.53 -1.26
N LYS A 145 -14.99 -9.94 -2.22
CA LYS A 145 -14.86 -9.59 -3.64
C LYS A 145 -14.94 -8.08 -3.87
N TYR A 146 -15.74 -7.35 -3.10
CA TYR A 146 -15.81 -5.90 -3.21
C TYR A 146 -14.43 -5.24 -3.04
N TRP A 147 -13.64 -5.70 -2.06
CA TRP A 147 -12.29 -5.18 -1.83
C TRP A 147 -11.35 -5.54 -2.97
N THR A 148 -11.36 -6.79 -3.41
CA THR A 148 -10.50 -7.29 -4.50
C THR A 148 -10.87 -6.69 -5.86
N THR A 149 -12.14 -6.37 -6.09
CA THR A 149 -12.60 -5.86 -7.40
C THR A 149 -12.47 -4.34 -7.53
N ASN A 150 -12.64 -3.59 -6.40
CA ASN A 150 -12.72 -2.12 -6.46
C ASN A 150 -11.41 -1.42 -6.09
N LYS A 151 -10.39 -2.16 -5.65
CA LYS A 151 -9.09 -1.59 -5.30
C LYS A 151 -8.03 -1.90 -6.36
N ILE A 152 -7.24 -0.89 -6.68
CA ILE A 152 -6.11 -0.98 -7.59
C ILE A 152 -4.85 -1.09 -6.73
N PHE A 153 -4.14 -2.19 -6.85
CA PHE A 153 -2.89 -2.38 -6.12
C PHE A 153 -1.71 -1.78 -6.88
N ARG A 154 -0.88 -1.01 -6.18
CA ARG A 154 0.35 -0.42 -6.71
C ARG A 154 1.51 -0.66 -5.76
N ARG A 155 2.59 -1.20 -6.28
CA ARG A 155 3.78 -1.54 -5.50
C ARG A 155 5.01 -0.77 -5.98
N ILE A 156 5.86 -0.39 -5.04
CA ILE A 156 7.21 0.11 -5.27
C ILE A 156 8.14 -0.82 -4.49
N ASN A 157 9.02 -1.52 -5.19
CA ASN A 157 9.97 -2.45 -4.60
C ASN A 157 11.14 -1.73 -3.93
N ALA A 158 11.86 -2.43 -3.05
CA ALA A 158 13.10 -1.94 -2.44
C ALA A 158 14.17 -1.65 -3.49
N GLU A 159 14.34 -2.57 -4.45
CA GLU A 159 15.20 -2.38 -5.63
C GLU A 159 14.38 -1.73 -6.74
N ARG A 160 14.73 -0.49 -7.07
CA ARG A 160 14.03 0.33 -8.04
C ARG A 160 14.98 1.29 -8.74
N ASP A 161 14.69 1.54 -10.01
CA ASP A 161 15.40 2.52 -10.80
C ASP A 161 14.49 3.13 -11.87
N ILE A 162 14.81 4.35 -12.31
CA ILE A 162 14.19 4.99 -13.46
C ILE A 162 15.31 5.19 -14.47
N ILE A 163 15.21 4.48 -15.56
CA ILE A 163 16.22 4.46 -16.62
C ILE A 163 15.70 5.04 -17.93
N PRO A 164 16.56 5.44 -18.85
CA PRO A 164 16.16 5.77 -20.22
C PRO A 164 15.52 4.56 -20.90
N GLU A 165 14.42 4.81 -21.64
CA GLU A 165 13.64 3.75 -22.28
C GLU A 165 13.56 3.95 -23.78
N HIS A 166 13.66 2.83 -24.53
CA HIS A 166 13.40 2.76 -25.96
C HIS A 166 11.92 2.56 -26.21
N ASP A 167 11.50 2.58 -27.45
CA ASP A 167 10.19 2.19 -27.96
C ASP A 167 8.98 2.61 -27.10
N ILE A 168 8.29 3.64 -27.57
CA ILE A 168 7.08 4.11 -26.93
C ILE A 168 5.88 3.39 -27.53
N PRO A 169 5.12 2.59 -26.74
CA PRO A 169 3.86 2.04 -27.18
C PRO A 169 2.91 3.12 -27.72
N SER A 170 2.06 2.77 -28.66
CA SER A 170 1.10 3.69 -29.28
C SER A 170 0.09 4.27 -28.28
N GLU A 171 -0.20 3.55 -27.19
CA GLU A 171 -1.20 3.91 -26.18
C GLU A 171 -0.60 4.03 -24.78
N ILE A 172 -1.18 4.92 -23.95
CA ILE A 172 -0.83 5.04 -22.54
C ILE A 172 -1.38 3.80 -21.82
N ASN A 173 -0.47 2.98 -21.29
CA ASN A 173 -0.83 1.83 -20.48
C ASN A 173 -0.08 1.86 -19.13
N VAL A 174 -0.82 2.19 -18.07
CA VAL A 174 -0.29 2.23 -16.70
C VAL A 174 0.19 0.85 -16.20
N GLN A 175 -0.31 -0.25 -16.78
CA GLN A 175 0.14 -1.59 -16.44
C GLN A 175 1.60 -1.86 -16.85
N ASN A 176 2.13 -1.08 -17.80
CA ASN A 176 3.54 -1.15 -18.19
C ASN A 176 4.49 -0.57 -17.14
N ILE A 177 3.97 0.21 -16.17
CA ILE A 177 4.79 0.67 -15.05
C ILE A 177 4.91 -0.47 -14.05
N THR A 178 6.10 -1.02 -13.97
CA THR A 178 6.44 -2.10 -13.06
C THR A 178 6.78 -1.58 -11.65
N SER A 179 6.83 -2.46 -10.68
CA SER A 179 7.14 -2.12 -9.28
C SER A 179 8.62 -1.71 -9.06
N ASN A 180 9.50 -1.95 -10.03
CA ASN A 180 10.91 -1.53 -10.00
C ASN A 180 11.18 -0.23 -10.79
N GLY A 181 10.17 0.38 -11.43
CA GLY A 181 10.30 1.68 -12.08
C GLY A 181 10.37 1.66 -13.61
N ALA A 182 10.47 0.49 -14.25
CA ALA A 182 10.37 0.43 -15.71
C ALA A 182 8.98 0.91 -16.18
N GLY A 183 8.92 1.58 -17.32
CA GLY A 183 7.72 2.20 -17.87
C GLY A 183 7.48 3.65 -17.46
N ILE A 184 8.22 4.17 -16.46
CA ILE A 184 8.05 5.54 -15.98
C ILE A 184 8.48 6.57 -17.02
N THR A 185 9.65 6.39 -17.61
CA THR A 185 10.15 7.30 -18.65
C THR A 185 9.21 7.32 -19.84
N THR A 186 8.72 6.17 -20.27
CA THR A 186 7.74 6.01 -21.34
C THR A 186 6.44 6.77 -21.03
N ILE A 187 5.85 6.57 -19.87
CA ILE A 187 4.58 7.24 -19.51
C ILE A 187 4.75 8.76 -19.42
N LEU A 188 5.83 9.23 -18.81
CA LEU A 188 6.11 10.67 -18.76
C LEU A 188 6.31 11.25 -20.17
N SER A 189 6.99 10.55 -21.09
CA SER A 189 7.14 11.01 -22.47
C SER A 189 5.80 11.10 -23.19
N GLN A 190 4.92 10.14 -22.98
CA GLN A 190 3.56 10.12 -23.57
C GLN A 190 2.70 11.28 -23.05
N VAL A 191 2.76 11.57 -21.75
CA VAL A 191 2.02 12.67 -21.12
C VAL A 191 2.63 14.02 -21.51
N TYR A 192 3.96 14.15 -21.50
CA TYR A 192 4.64 15.44 -21.65
C TYR A 192 4.81 15.86 -23.13
N ASN A 193 5.13 14.93 -24.01
CA ASN A 193 5.55 15.27 -25.38
C ASN A 193 4.53 14.87 -26.44
N LEU A 194 3.82 13.77 -26.23
CA LEU A 194 2.95 13.24 -27.28
C LEU A 194 1.49 13.67 -27.14
N LYS A 195 1.15 14.47 -26.12
CA LYS A 195 -0.21 14.99 -25.83
C LYS A 195 -1.29 13.89 -25.95
N ARG A 196 -0.95 12.69 -25.57
CA ARG A 196 -1.87 11.55 -25.62
C ARG A 196 -2.84 11.53 -24.42
N TYR A 197 -2.58 12.37 -23.45
CA TYR A 197 -3.45 12.59 -22.30
C TYR A 197 -4.41 13.75 -22.62
N LYS A 198 -5.72 13.54 -22.40
CA LYS A 198 -6.76 14.49 -22.82
C LYS A 198 -6.92 15.69 -21.88
N ASP A 199 -6.45 15.56 -20.62
CA ASP A 199 -6.55 16.63 -19.64
C ASP A 199 -5.40 17.63 -19.76
N ASP A 200 -5.51 18.76 -19.05
CA ASP A 200 -4.53 19.82 -19.07
C ASP A 200 -3.14 19.37 -18.59
N ASP A 201 -2.31 18.97 -19.53
CA ASP A 201 -0.91 18.54 -19.32
C ASP A 201 -0.11 19.53 -18.45
N ARG A 202 -0.42 20.84 -18.53
CA ARG A 202 0.28 21.87 -17.77
C ARG A 202 0.01 21.75 -16.28
N THR A 203 -1.22 21.46 -15.90
CA THR A 203 -1.61 21.28 -14.49
C THR A 203 -0.89 20.07 -13.90
N ILE A 204 -0.85 18.95 -14.61
CA ILE A 204 -0.17 17.73 -14.14
C ILE A 204 1.33 17.96 -13.96
N ARG A 205 1.99 18.60 -14.94
CA ARG A 205 3.42 18.93 -14.86
C ARG A 205 3.71 19.83 -13.66
N SER A 206 2.87 20.87 -13.48
CA SER A 206 2.98 21.77 -12.33
C SER A 206 2.79 21.06 -11.00
N ASP A 207 1.82 20.16 -10.89
CA ASP A 207 1.55 19.41 -9.66
C ASP A 207 2.70 18.47 -9.30
N ILE A 208 3.27 17.75 -10.29
CA ILE A 208 4.43 16.88 -10.10
C ILE A 208 5.64 17.70 -9.64
N LEU A 209 5.93 18.81 -10.32
CA LEU A 209 7.06 19.67 -9.99
C LEU A 209 6.91 20.29 -8.59
N LYS A 210 5.72 20.80 -8.25
CA LYS A 210 5.43 21.35 -6.91
C LYS A 210 5.61 20.30 -5.82
N ALA A 211 5.09 19.07 -6.03
CA ALA A 211 5.25 17.99 -5.08
C ALA A 211 6.74 17.60 -4.91
N PHE A 212 7.47 17.54 -6.02
CA PHE A 212 8.89 17.23 -6.02
C PHE A 212 9.69 18.26 -5.21
N ASN A 213 9.51 19.54 -5.50
CA ASN A 213 10.17 20.63 -4.77
C ASN A 213 9.73 20.73 -3.31
N LYS A 214 8.44 20.45 -3.00
CA LYS A 214 7.97 20.40 -1.61
C LYS A 214 8.72 19.35 -0.78
N ILE A 215 9.00 18.17 -1.36
CA ILE A 215 9.74 17.10 -0.69
C ILE A 215 11.23 17.47 -0.57
N LEU A 216 11.83 18.04 -1.60
CA LEU A 216 13.23 18.49 -1.56
C LEU A 216 13.45 19.62 -0.57
N GLY A 217 12.48 20.50 -0.39
CA GLY A 217 12.56 21.61 0.55
C GLY A 217 13.55 22.68 0.10
N LYS A 218 14.44 23.09 1.02
CA LYS A 218 15.44 24.14 0.74
C LYS A 218 16.76 23.63 0.14
N ASP A 219 16.91 22.31 0.05
CA ASP A 219 18.19 21.70 -0.35
C ASP A 219 18.46 21.89 -1.84
N THR A 220 17.40 21.84 -2.66
CA THR A 220 17.46 21.99 -4.12
C THR A 220 16.06 22.38 -4.63
N SER A 221 16.01 23.20 -5.67
CA SER A 221 14.77 23.53 -6.35
C SER A 221 14.94 23.35 -7.85
N PHE A 222 14.04 22.61 -8.45
CA PHE A 222 13.98 22.42 -9.90
C PHE A 222 12.91 23.34 -10.48
N ILE A 223 13.20 23.95 -11.62
CA ILE A 223 12.28 24.83 -12.35
C ILE A 223 11.45 24.04 -13.36
N ARG A 224 11.96 22.87 -13.78
CA ARG A 224 11.26 22.00 -14.75
C ARG A 224 11.69 20.54 -14.63
N ILE A 225 10.75 19.65 -14.90
CA ILE A 225 10.99 18.25 -15.23
C ILE A 225 10.66 18.07 -16.69
N ASP A 226 11.55 17.54 -17.47
CA ASP A 226 11.43 17.39 -18.92
C ASP A 226 11.73 15.95 -19.36
N VAL A 227 11.20 15.54 -20.50
CA VAL A 227 11.51 14.23 -21.09
C VAL A 227 11.93 14.45 -22.53
N LYS A 228 13.16 14.10 -22.86
CA LYS A 228 13.74 14.34 -24.19
C LYS A 228 14.08 13.04 -24.87
N ARG A 229 13.99 13.08 -26.19
CA ARG A 229 14.48 12.00 -27.04
C ARG A 229 15.94 12.22 -27.33
N ILE A 230 16.78 11.25 -27.04
CA ILE A 230 18.19 11.24 -27.37
C ILE A 230 18.44 10.18 -28.44
N THR A 231 19.25 10.54 -29.42
CA THR A 231 19.77 9.62 -30.45
C THR A 231 21.22 9.32 -30.12
N ASP A 232 21.59 8.05 -30.14
CA ASP A 232 22.97 7.64 -29.96
C ASP A 232 23.71 7.90 -31.28
N ASP A 233 24.71 8.78 -31.28
CA ASP A 233 25.45 9.19 -32.51
C ASP A 233 26.15 8.03 -33.23
N ASN A 234 26.36 6.91 -32.55
CA ASN A 234 27.03 5.73 -33.09
C ASN A 234 26.11 4.66 -33.67
N THR A 235 24.78 4.76 -33.43
CA THR A 235 23.81 3.82 -33.98
C THR A 235 22.52 4.58 -34.37
N SER A 236 22.47 5.03 -35.61
CA SER A 236 21.35 5.84 -36.15
C SER A 236 19.95 5.22 -36.11
N LEU A 237 19.77 4.11 -35.44
CA LEU A 237 18.53 3.31 -35.43
C LEU A 237 17.80 3.22 -34.09
N GLN A 238 18.41 3.60 -32.96
CA GLN A 238 17.75 3.45 -31.64
C GLN A 238 17.79 4.76 -30.84
N SER A 239 16.67 5.46 -30.83
CA SER A 239 16.47 6.60 -29.95
C SER A 239 15.90 6.17 -28.61
N LYS A 240 16.36 6.81 -27.53
CA LYS A 240 15.89 6.61 -26.14
C LYS A 240 15.18 7.86 -25.67
N TRP A 241 14.23 7.68 -24.77
CA TRP A 241 13.65 8.76 -23.99
C TRP A 241 14.35 8.82 -22.63
N GLN A 242 14.66 10.03 -22.18
CA GLN A 242 15.36 10.27 -20.93
C GLN A 242 14.73 11.45 -20.19
N ILE A 243 14.67 11.33 -18.85
CA ILE A 243 14.13 12.35 -17.97
C ILE A 243 15.26 13.31 -17.57
N TYR A 244 14.98 14.59 -17.64
CA TYR A 244 15.85 15.69 -17.23
C TYR A 244 15.19 16.52 -16.15
N LEU A 245 16.00 16.92 -15.18
CA LEU A 245 15.64 17.89 -14.15
C LEU A 245 16.39 19.18 -14.46
N GLU A 246 15.71 20.32 -14.46
CA GLU A 246 16.35 21.61 -14.72
C GLU A 246 16.47 22.42 -13.44
N GLU A 247 17.69 22.69 -13.02
CA GLU A 247 18.04 23.61 -11.95
C GLU A 247 18.36 24.98 -12.52
N GLU A 248 17.98 26.06 -11.81
CA GLU A 248 18.19 27.44 -12.26
C GLU A 248 19.68 27.75 -12.50
N GLN A 249 20.56 27.25 -11.65
CA GLN A 249 21.99 27.55 -11.70
C GLN A 249 22.82 26.54 -12.51
N LYS A 250 22.41 25.26 -12.51
CA LYS A 250 23.18 24.17 -13.14
C LYS A 250 22.65 23.74 -14.50
N GLY A 251 21.44 24.24 -14.87
CA GLY A 251 20.78 23.84 -16.11
C GLY A 251 20.20 22.43 -16.05
N LEU A 252 20.28 21.69 -17.15
CA LEU A 252 19.68 20.35 -17.27
C LEU A 252 20.58 19.29 -16.65
N VAL A 253 20.02 18.53 -15.73
CA VAL A 253 20.64 17.37 -15.09
C VAL A 253 19.89 16.11 -15.48
N GLU A 254 20.56 15.10 -15.92
CA GLU A 254 19.97 13.80 -16.26
C GLU A 254 19.53 13.08 -14.99
N LEU A 255 18.28 12.65 -14.94
CA LEU A 255 17.78 11.89 -13.80
C LEU A 255 18.51 10.55 -13.63
N ASP A 256 18.91 9.93 -14.74
CA ASP A 256 19.62 8.65 -14.74
C ASP A 256 20.98 8.76 -14.01
N ASN A 257 21.70 9.84 -14.23
CA ASN A 257 22.96 10.15 -13.59
C ASN A 257 22.80 10.84 -12.22
N SER A 258 21.58 11.06 -11.78
CA SER A 258 21.29 11.67 -10.49
C SER A 258 21.24 10.62 -9.37
N GLY A 259 21.35 11.09 -8.12
CA GLY A 259 21.22 10.20 -6.97
C GLY A 259 19.89 9.43 -6.96
N SER A 260 19.92 8.16 -6.59
CA SER A 260 18.77 7.27 -6.52
C SER A 260 17.62 7.79 -5.64
N GLY A 261 17.91 8.72 -4.72
CA GLY A 261 16.91 9.39 -3.90
C GLY A 261 15.93 10.23 -4.73
N LEU A 262 16.41 10.97 -5.76
CA LEU A 262 15.53 11.74 -6.65
C LEU A 262 14.63 10.82 -7.47
N LYS A 263 15.16 9.71 -7.95
CA LYS A 263 14.40 8.67 -8.67
C LYS A 263 13.30 8.09 -7.78
N THR A 264 13.59 7.77 -6.51
CA THR A 264 12.63 7.29 -5.52
C THR A 264 11.49 8.29 -5.30
N ILE A 265 11.81 9.57 -5.11
CA ILE A 265 10.82 10.62 -4.90
C ILE A 265 9.92 10.76 -6.13
N LEU A 266 10.50 10.82 -7.33
CA LEU A 266 9.73 10.91 -8.56
C LEU A 266 8.80 9.70 -8.74
N PHE A 267 9.29 8.49 -8.45
CA PHE A 267 8.49 7.27 -8.53
C PHE A 267 7.28 7.29 -7.59
N VAL A 268 7.47 7.72 -6.34
CA VAL A 268 6.37 7.90 -5.38
C VAL A 268 5.36 8.93 -5.89
N ILE A 269 5.82 10.08 -6.37
CA ILE A 269 4.95 11.15 -6.88
C ILE A 269 4.14 10.65 -8.08
N ILE A 270 4.74 9.92 -9.00
CA ILE A 270 4.03 9.35 -10.17
C ILE A 270 2.93 8.40 -9.72
N ASN A 271 3.20 7.52 -8.75
CA ASN A 271 2.18 6.61 -8.24
C ASN A 271 1.04 7.34 -7.52
N LEU A 272 1.32 8.41 -6.77
CA LEU A 272 0.31 9.11 -5.99
C LEU A 272 -0.44 10.20 -6.77
N LEU A 273 0.18 10.82 -7.78
CA LEU A 273 -0.43 11.94 -8.48
C LEU A 273 -0.76 11.65 -9.95
N LEU A 274 0.14 11.00 -10.69
CA LEU A 274 -0.02 10.83 -12.14
C LEU A 274 -0.91 9.63 -12.47
N ILE A 275 -0.62 8.47 -11.92
CA ILE A 275 -1.34 7.23 -12.24
C ILE A 275 -2.85 7.33 -11.95
N PRO A 276 -3.29 7.86 -10.79
CA PRO A 276 -4.72 8.04 -10.51
C PRO A 276 -5.41 8.93 -11.53
N LYS A 277 -4.76 10.01 -11.96
CA LYS A 277 -5.28 10.92 -12.99
C LYS A 277 -5.41 10.22 -14.35
N ILE A 278 -4.38 9.49 -14.79
CA ILE A 278 -4.41 8.74 -16.05
C ILE A 278 -5.55 7.72 -16.07
N LEU A 279 -5.77 7.02 -14.96
CA LEU A 279 -6.83 6.03 -14.83
C LEU A 279 -8.21 6.64 -14.56
N ASN A 280 -8.30 7.95 -14.37
CA ASN A 280 -9.51 8.66 -13.95
C ASN A 280 -10.16 7.98 -12.74
N LYS A 281 -9.35 7.67 -11.73
CA LYS A 281 -9.78 7.02 -10.49
C LYS A 281 -9.37 7.86 -9.28
N PRO A 282 -10.23 8.01 -8.27
CA PRO A 282 -9.85 8.68 -7.03
C PRO A 282 -8.77 7.86 -6.30
N LEU A 283 -7.89 8.55 -5.57
CA LEU A 283 -6.81 7.90 -4.83
C LEU A 283 -7.34 6.89 -3.79
N SER A 284 -8.55 7.10 -3.28
CA SER A 284 -9.24 6.15 -2.40
C SER A 284 -9.48 4.76 -3.02
N SER A 285 -9.43 4.65 -4.35
CA SER A 285 -9.50 3.36 -5.04
C SER A 285 -8.17 2.60 -5.04
N PHE A 286 -7.10 3.19 -4.52
CA PHE A 286 -5.77 2.58 -4.54
C PHE A 286 -5.38 2.00 -3.18
N VAL A 287 -4.63 0.91 -3.26
CA VAL A 287 -3.85 0.33 -2.16
C VAL A 287 -2.40 0.32 -2.57
N PHE A 288 -1.57 0.99 -1.81
CA PHE A 288 -0.15 1.10 -2.08
C PHE A 288 0.66 0.15 -1.19
N ALA A 289 1.71 -0.43 -1.75
CA ALA A 289 2.72 -1.18 -1.01
C ALA A 289 4.11 -0.63 -1.38
N PHE A 290 4.75 0.07 -0.46
CA PHE A 290 6.06 0.67 -0.68
C PHE A 290 7.10 -0.04 0.17
N GLU A 291 8.21 -0.46 -0.45
CA GLU A 291 9.27 -1.17 0.23
C GLU A 291 10.50 -0.29 0.39
N GLU A 292 10.96 -0.19 1.63
CA GLU A 292 12.26 0.38 2.03
C GLU A 292 12.58 1.70 1.29
N LEU A 293 11.63 2.66 1.37
CA LEU A 293 11.80 3.95 0.69
C LEU A 293 13.00 4.75 1.20
N GLU A 294 13.49 4.43 2.41
CA GLU A 294 14.67 5.03 3.02
C GLU A 294 15.96 4.77 2.25
N ASN A 295 16.01 3.71 1.43
CA ASN A 295 17.22 3.36 0.69
C ASN A 295 17.72 4.54 -0.16
N ASN A 296 18.97 4.94 0.11
CA ASN A 296 19.65 6.06 -0.56
C ASN A 296 19.01 7.46 -0.35
N LEU A 297 18.19 7.63 0.70
CA LEU A 297 17.66 8.94 1.09
C LEU A 297 18.34 9.47 2.36
N HIS A 298 18.73 10.75 2.31
CA HIS A 298 19.16 11.43 3.52
C HIS A 298 18.02 11.48 4.56
N PRO A 299 18.26 11.31 5.87
CA PRO A 299 17.23 11.28 6.91
C PRO A 299 16.20 12.40 6.85
N ALA A 300 16.65 13.64 6.65
CA ALA A 300 15.75 14.80 6.54
C ALA A 300 14.86 14.73 5.30
N LEU A 301 15.40 14.27 4.18
CA LEU A 301 14.65 14.09 2.95
C LEU A 301 13.61 12.96 3.08
N PHE A 302 13.99 11.87 3.74
CA PHE A 302 13.07 10.77 4.03
C PHE A 302 11.91 11.21 4.93
N ARG A 303 12.15 12.00 5.98
CA ARG A 303 11.06 12.57 6.82
C ARG A 303 10.09 13.41 5.99
N ARG A 304 10.59 14.25 5.08
CA ARG A 304 9.74 15.07 4.20
C ARG A 304 8.94 14.21 3.22
N LEU A 305 9.54 13.15 2.68
CA LEU A 305 8.84 12.18 1.84
C LEU A 305 7.73 11.46 2.60
N LEU A 306 7.99 10.97 3.82
CA LEU A 306 6.99 10.34 4.67
C LEU A 306 5.84 11.29 5.00
N SER A 307 6.14 12.56 5.30
CA SER A 307 5.13 13.60 5.55
C SER A 307 4.23 13.83 4.33
N PHE A 308 4.82 13.91 3.13
CA PHE A 308 4.06 14.04 1.89
C PHE A 308 3.16 12.83 1.64
N ILE A 309 3.69 11.61 1.78
CA ILE A 309 2.93 10.37 1.61
C ILE A 309 1.79 10.29 2.61
N SER A 310 2.09 10.50 3.91
CA SER A 310 1.11 10.43 5.00
C SER A 310 -0.05 11.40 4.73
N GLN A 311 0.27 12.66 4.44
CA GLN A 311 -0.72 13.66 4.11
C GLN A 311 -1.63 13.19 2.96
N LYS A 312 -1.06 12.73 1.85
CA LYS A 312 -1.82 12.29 0.68
C LYS A 312 -2.70 11.08 0.96
N ILE A 313 -2.17 10.08 1.64
CA ILE A 313 -2.91 8.84 1.97
C ILE A 313 -4.10 9.15 2.87
N ILE A 314 -3.92 9.99 3.89
CA ILE A 314 -4.96 10.33 4.86
C ILE A 314 -6.03 11.24 4.23
N GLU A 315 -5.63 12.33 3.57
CA GLU A 315 -6.56 13.28 2.93
C GLU A 315 -7.45 12.60 1.89
N GLU A 316 -6.86 11.75 1.05
CA GLU A 316 -7.52 11.10 -0.08
C GLU A 316 -8.15 9.75 0.30
N LYS A 317 -8.10 9.35 1.57
CA LYS A 317 -8.68 8.09 2.09
C LYS A 317 -8.19 6.83 1.38
N SER A 318 -6.92 6.80 1.04
CA SER A 318 -6.25 5.64 0.46
C SER A 318 -5.69 4.71 1.55
N THR A 319 -5.06 3.61 1.16
CA THR A 319 -4.42 2.67 2.07
C THR A 319 -2.98 2.43 1.65
N LEU A 320 -2.06 2.52 2.62
CA LEU A 320 -0.64 2.26 2.42
C LEU A 320 -0.16 1.12 3.32
N PHE A 321 0.59 0.20 2.75
CA PHE A 321 1.47 -0.75 3.43
C PHE A 321 2.91 -0.33 3.16
N LEU A 322 3.68 -0.07 4.20
CA LEU A 322 5.07 0.40 4.10
C LEU A 322 5.98 -0.57 4.84
N THR A 323 6.94 -1.19 4.15
CA THR A 323 8.01 -1.92 4.82
C THR A 323 9.21 -1.03 5.03
N THR A 324 9.83 -1.13 6.19
CA THR A 324 10.98 -0.29 6.55
C THR A 324 11.88 -0.97 7.59
N HIS A 325 13.15 -0.58 7.59
CA HIS A 325 14.12 -0.83 8.63
C HIS A 325 14.52 0.45 9.37
N SER A 326 13.91 1.59 9.01
CA SER A 326 14.32 2.90 9.47
C SER A 326 13.71 3.27 10.80
N ASN A 327 14.56 3.65 11.76
CA ASN A 327 14.13 4.27 13.02
C ASN A 327 13.39 5.59 12.78
N ILE A 328 13.68 6.29 11.68
CA ILE A 328 13.00 7.52 11.29
C ILE A 328 11.53 7.26 10.98
N ALA A 329 11.23 6.18 10.24
CA ALA A 329 9.85 5.81 9.95
C ALA A 329 9.11 5.37 11.23
N LEU A 330 9.78 4.60 12.10
CA LEU A 330 9.24 4.20 13.40
C LEU A 330 8.87 5.43 14.27
N ASP A 331 9.78 6.38 14.38
CA ASP A 331 9.57 7.61 15.12
C ASP A 331 8.43 8.44 14.51
N PHE A 332 8.47 8.68 13.20
CA PHE A 332 7.47 9.45 12.47
C PHE A 332 6.05 8.89 12.66
N PHE A 333 5.86 7.60 12.39
CA PHE A 333 4.53 6.99 12.46
C PHE A 333 4.08 6.60 13.86
N SER A 334 4.96 6.64 14.85
CA SER A 334 4.59 6.34 16.23
C SER A 334 3.64 7.37 16.84
N THR A 335 3.62 8.59 16.32
CA THR A 335 2.77 9.69 16.76
C THR A 335 1.57 9.92 15.84
N GLU A 336 1.53 9.26 14.69
CA GLU A 336 0.45 9.41 13.71
C GLU A 336 -0.75 8.54 14.08
N LYS A 337 -1.91 9.16 14.33
CA LYS A 337 -3.15 8.45 14.76
C LYS A 337 -3.70 7.52 13.69
N GLU A 338 -3.55 7.91 12.43
CA GLU A 338 -4.03 7.16 11.26
C GLU A 338 -3.03 6.11 10.78
N ALA A 339 -1.95 5.90 11.53
CA ALA A 339 -0.96 4.86 11.29
C ALA A 339 -1.00 3.77 12.37
N GLN A 340 -0.50 2.60 12.02
CA GLN A 340 -0.11 1.55 12.93
C GLN A 340 1.24 0.99 12.55
N ILE A 341 1.94 0.44 13.54
CA ILE A 341 3.22 -0.23 13.36
C ILE A 341 3.02 -1.69 13.73
N VAL A 342 3.40 -2.59 12.82
CA VAL A 342 3.34 -4.03 13.00
C VAL A 342 4.75 -4.57 12.86
N THR A 343 5.22 -5.28 13.88
CA THR A 343 6.48 -6.02 13.80
C THR A 343 6.26 -7.38 13.19
N ILE A 344 7.19 -7.80 12.35
CA ILE A 344 7.26 -9.16 11.85
C ILE A 344 8.57 -9.79 12.29
N THR A 345 8.48 -10.92 12.98
CA THR A 345 9.62 -11.70 13.47
C THR A 345 9.52 -13.11 12.93
N HIS A 346 10.66 -13.79 12.79
CA HIS A 346 10.74 -15.17 12.33
C HIS A 346 11.55 -16.00 13.34
N ASP A 347 10.98 -17.07 13.85
CA ASP A 347 11.60 -17.95 14.87
C ASP A 347 12.48 -19.06 14.28
N GLY A 348 12.76 -19.01 12.98
CA GLY A 348 13.46 -20.06 12.23
C GLY A 348 12.51 -21.04 11.54
N ASN A 349 11.28 -21.17 12.00
CA ASN A 349 10.27 -22.07 11.43
C ASN A 349 9.08 -21.30 10.80
N SER A 350 8.59 -20.27 11.45
CA SER A 350 7.43 -19.51 11.02
C SER A 350 7.58 -18.03 11.38
N ALA A 351 7.03 -17.14 10.55
CA ALA A 351 6.91 -15.74 10.90
C ALA A 351 5.67 -15.49 11.78
N MET A 352 5.76 -14.44 12.58
CA MET A 352 4.68 -13.95 13.44
C MET A 352 4.60 -12.43 13.32
N THR A 353 3.39 -11.88 13.50
CA THR A 353 3.17 -10.43 13.54
C THR A 353 2.65 -9.99 14.90
N LYS A 354 3.09 -8.81 15.34
CA LYS A 354 2.59 -8.16 16.55
C LYS A 354 2.39 -6.67 16.29
N THR A 355 1.21 -6.16 16.62
CA THR A 355 0.95 -4.72 16.58
C THR A 355 1.65 -4.03 17.76
N VAL A 356 2.36 -2.95 17.49
CA VAL A 356 3.11 -2.17 18.50
C VAL A 356 2.14 -1.27 19.24
N MET A 357 1.94 -1.55 20.52
CA MET A 357 0.96 -0.83 21.35
C MET A 357 1.61 0.05 22.43
N SER A 358 2.84 -0.25 22.85
CA SER A 358 3.49 0.39 23.99
C SER A 358 4.87 0.97 23.68
N PHE A 359 5.34 1.83 24.58
CA PHE A 359 6.71 2.36 24.53
C PHE A 359 7.77 1.25 24.69
N SER A 360 7.51 0.26 25.52
CA SER A 360 8.41 -0.88 25.69
C SER A 360 8.54 -1.72 24.40
N ASP A 361 7.45 -1.88 23.65
CA ASP A 361 7.50 -2.53 22.34
C ASP A 361 8.40 -1.76 21.37
N LYS A 362 8.34 -0.42 21.38
CA LYS A 362 9.19 0.45 20.55
C LYS A 362 10.67 0.31 20.91
N ALA A 363 11.01 0.31 22.18
CA ALA A 363 12.39 0.16 22.65
C ALA A 363 12.98 -1.20 22.22
N ASN A 364 12.20 -2.27 22.32
CA ASN A 364 12.61 -3.60 21.85
C ASN A 364 12.85 -3.62 20.33
N ILE A 365 11.99 -2.95 19.56
CA ILE A 365 12.15 -2.86 18.11
C ILE A 365 13.43 -2.10 17.73
N ILE A 366 13.72 -0.98 18.39
CA ILE A 366 14.93 -0.19 18.17
C ILE A 366 16.18 -1.05 18.43
N ASN A 367 16.19 -1.81 19.53
CA ASN A 367 17.27 -2.74 19.83
C ASN A 367 17.36 -3.88 18.78
N ASP A 368 16.22 -4.41 18.36
CA ASP A 368 16.15 -5.47 17.34
C ASP A 368 16.61 -5.01 15.95
N LEU A 369 16.37 -3.74 15.60
CA LEU A 369 16.87 -3.13 14.37
C LEU A 369 18.37 -2.82 14.43
N GLY A 370 19.00 -3.01 15.60
CA GLY A 370 20.42 -2.81 15.78
C GLY A 370 20.84 -1.34 15.85
N ALA A 371 19.93 -0.47 16.32
CA ALA A 371 20.25 0.95 16.53
C ALA A 371 21.49 1.10 17.41
N LYS A 372 22.49 1.80 16.91
CA LYS A 372 23.78 2.07 17.58
C LYS A 372 23.89 3.55 17.91
N ALA A 373 24.87 3.88 18.76
CA ALA A 373 25.19 5.27 19.08
C ALA A 373 25.51 6.13 17.84
N SER A 374 25.96 5.52 16.74
CA SER A 374 26.16 6.17 15.44
C SER A 374 24.86 6.71 14.82
N ASP A 375 23.73 6.12 15.14
CA ASP A 375 22.43 6.56 14.61
C ASP A 375 21.97 7.86 15.30
N LEU A 376 22.47 8.13 16.50
CA LEU A 376 22.28 9.40 17.21
C LEU A 376 22.97 10.58 16.49
N LEU A 377 24.04 10.32 15.73
CA LEU A 377 24.71 11.36 14.96
C LEU A 377 23.86 11.83 13.76
N GLN A 378 22.87 11.06 13.37
CA GLN A 378 21.90 11.42 12.33
C GLN A 378 20.65 12.11 12.91
N ALA A 379 20.57 12.24 14.24
CA ALA A 379 19.46 12.93 14.90
C ALA A 379 19.56 14.45 14.69
N ASN A 380 18.42 15.11 14.45
CA ASN A 380 18.34 16.57 14.29
C ASN A 380 18.56 17.33 15.61
N GLY A 381 18.69 16.62 16.74
CA GLY A 381 18.95 17.17 18.06
C GLY A 381 19.18 16.07 19.07
N ILE A 382 20.03 16.34 20.07
CA ILE A 382 20.30 15.44 21.19
C ILE A 382 19.90 16.17 22.47
N VAL A 383 19.02 15.55 23.24
CA VAL A 383 18.66 16.03 24.58
C VAL A 383 19.35 15.14 25.61
N TRP A 384 20.27 15.73 26.34
CA TRP A 384 20.94 15.06 27.46
C TRP A 384 20.04 15.09 28.70
N VAL A 385 19.88 13.96 29.35
CA VAL A 385 19.09 13.81 30.59
C VAL A 385 19.97 13.17 31.68
N GLU A 386 19.78 13.58 32.91
CA GLU A 386 20.62 13.11 34.03
C GLU A 386 20.21 11.73 34.55
N GLY A 387 18.96 11.31 34.31
CA GLY A 387 18.47 10.03 34.80
C GLY A 387 17.33 9.42 34.00
N PRO A 388 16.99 8.16 34.30
CA PRO A 388 15.93 7.43 33.58
C PRO A 388 14.54 8.09 33.70
N SER A 389 14.28 8.79 34.84
CA SER A 389 13.03 9.53 35.10
C SER A 389 12.81 10.67 34.12
N ASP A 390 13.88 11.33 33.70
CA ASP A 390 13.80 12.49 32.79
C ASP A 390 13.40 12.08 31.36
N ARG A 391 13.52 10.77 31.04
CA ARG A 391 13.06 10.21 29.76
C ARG A 391 11.55 10.04 29.70
N ILE A 392 10.86 10.06 30.84
CA ILE A 392 9.42 9.79 30.95
C ILE A 392 8.60 11.08 30.83
N TYR A 393 9.17 12.21 31.21
CA TYR A 393 8.47 13.50 31.31
C TYR A 393 8.74 14.48 30.14
N LYS A 394 9.40 14.03 29.11
CA LYS A 394 9.56 14.75 27.82
C LYS A 394 8.93 13.96 26.70
#